data_307e1a85964f67a90ad9c0b0020dedc9
#
_entry.id   307e1a85964f67a90ad9c0b0020dedc9
#
_cell.length_a   1.000
_cell.length_b   1.000
_cell.length_c   1.000
_cell.angle_alpha   90.00
_cell.angle_beta   90.00
_cell.angle_gamma   90.00
#
_symmetry.space_group_name_H-M   'P 1'
#
loop_
_entity.id
_entity.type
_entity.pdbx_description
1 polymer ?
#
loop_
_entity_poly.entity_id
_entity_poly.type
_entity_poly.pdbx_seq_one_letter_code
_entity_poly.pdbx_strand_id
1 'polypeptide(L)'
;MYLFYDENGSMKYSCEAPHPIEGLTKQGKFTALYLDDNIHQDIINNYGDYTIQDGVPIYTPIPLSVKLIPAKEAKIEEINLACNQEILNGFKSSCTGVEHEYKFTEEWQTNLNRQMNSLLLDNSIEFVNWTTKDIGVFVHTREQFIKLYQDSQEFIDSKMSRYYNMKAQITNCQNIDDIRLINW
;
A
#
# COMPACT_ATOMS: atom_id res chain seq x y z
N MET A 1 27.63 21.78 -10.25
CA MET A 1 27.24 20.57 -9.52
C MET A 1 28.04 19.38 -10.00
N TYR A 2 28.28 18.42 -9.11
CA TYR A 2 28.96 17.17 -9.43
C TYR A 2 27.94 16.04 -9.49
N LEU A 3 28.00 15.24 -10.57
CA LEU A 3 27.29 13.98 -10.71
C LEU A 3 28.25 12.82 -10.51
N PHE A 4 27.81 11.81 -9.78
CA PHE A 4 28.57 10.58 -9.57
C PHE A 4 27.88 9.43 -10.28
N TYR A 5 28.63 8.71 -11.11
CA TYR A 5 28.14 7.59 -11.89
C TYR A 5 29.06 6.37 -11.75
N ASP A 6 28.47 5.19 -11.93
CA ASP A 6 29.18 3.93 -11.89
C ASP A 6 29.84 3.60 -13.26
N GLU A 7 30.52 2.46 -13.33
CA GLU A 7 31.19 1.96 -14.52
C GLU A 7 30.27 1.75 -15.74
N ASN A 8 28.96 1.61 -15.50
CA ASN A 8 27.95 1.46 -16.55
C ASN A 8 27.33 2.81 -16.96
N GLY A 9 27.87 3.94 -16.47
CA GLY A 9 27.34 5.27 -16.73
C GLY A 9 26.04 5.60 -15.99
N SER A 10 25.59 4.72 -15.06
CA SER A 10 24.39 4.95 -14.26
C SER A 10 24.66 5.97 -13.15
N MET A 11 23.90 7.05 -13.13
CA MET A 11 24.02 8.09 -12.12
C MET A 11 23.53 7.60 -10.77
N LYS A 12 24.25 7.91 -9.70
CA LYS A 12 23.97 7.45 -8.34
C LYS A 12 23.73 8.59 -7.35
N TYR A 13 24.52 9.66 -7.45
CA TYR A 13 24.45 10.80 -6.53
C TYR A 13 24.70 12.09 -7.26
N SER A 14 24.21 13.18 -6.68
CA SER A 14 24.56 14.56 -7.08
C SER A 14 24.87 15.39 -5.84
N CYS A 15 25.80 16.33 -5.95
CA CYS A 15 26.07 17.28 -4.87
C CYS A 15 26.58 18.62 -5.40
N GLU A 16 26.32 19.70 -4.67
CA GLU A 16 26.72 21.06 -5.02
C GLU A 16 28.17 21.38 -4.61
N ALA A 17 28.68 20.68 -3.62
CA ALA A 17 30.00 20.94 -3.05
C ALA A 17 31.02 19.85 -3.37
N PRO A 18 32.32 20.19 -3.49
CA PRO A 18 33.39 19.24 -3.84
C PRO A 18 33.73 18.22 -2.72
N HIS A 19 33.12 18.32 -1.55
CA HIS A 19 33.53 17.58 -0.35
C HIS A 19 33.42 16.04 -0.42
N PRO A 20 32.43 15.41 -1.03
CA PRO A 20 32.36 13.94 -1.11
C PRO A 20 33.18 13.35 -2.26
N ILE A 21 33.68 14.15 -3.21
CA ILE A 21 34.32 13.67 -4.44
C ILE A 21 35.51 12.76 -4.12
N GLU A 22 36.43 13.20 -3.26
CA GLU A 22 37.62 12.41 -2.95
C GLU A 22 37.32 11.10 -2.22
N GLY A 23 36.30 11.07 -1.36
CA GLY A 23 35.91 9.88 -0.62
C GLY A 23 35.25 8.83 -1.51
N LEU A 24 34.35 9.25 -2.43
CA LEU A 24 33.62 8.38 -3.32
C LEU A 24 34.45 7.89 -4.50
N THR A 25 35.30 8.75 -5.07
CA THR A 25 36.22 8.39 -6.17
C THR A 25 37.42 7.57 -5.71
N LYS A 26 38.00 7.84 -4.53
CA LYS A 26 39.10 7.04 -3.94
C LYS A 26 38.70 5.59 -3.65
N GLN A 27 37.41 5.30 -3.45
CA GLN A 27 36.93 3.92 -3.30
C GLN A 27 36.81 3.16 -4.62
N GLY A 28 37.10 3.81 -5.75
CA GLY A 28 37.04 3.20 -7.09
C GLY A 28 35.63 2.80 -7.54
N LYS A 29 34.58 3.26 -6.81
CA LYS A 29 33.19 2.86 -7.09
C LYS A 29 32.46 3.81 -8.03
N PHE A 30 32.88 5.08 -8.08
CA PHE A 30 32.18 6.11 -8.84
C PHE A 30 33.15 7.05 -9.53
N THR A 31 32.73 7.53 -10.70
CA THR A 31 33.40 8.64 -11.39
C THR A 31 32.59 9.91 -11.18
N ALA A 32 33.27 11.05 -11.01
CA ALA A 32 32.62 12.34 -10.84
C ALA A 32 32.64 13.14 -12.14
N LEU A 33 31.51 13.74 -12.51
CA LEU A 33 31.38 14.67 -13.63
C LEU A 33 30.88 16.01 -13.10
N TYR A 34 31.57 17.10 -13.45
CA TYR A 34 31.08 18.46 -13.18
C TYR A 34 30.23 18.94 -14.33
N LEU A 35 29.05 19.47 -14.03
CA LEU A 35 28.12 20.06 -14.99
C LEU A 35 27.80 21.51 -14.61
N ASP A 36 27.66 22.34 -15.65
CA ASP A 36 27.15 23.70 -15.51
C ASP A 36 25.67 23.72 -15.09
N ASP A 37 25.30 24.78 -14.35
CA ASP A 37 23.99 24.89 -13.69
C ASP A 37 22.78 24.76 -14.62
N ASN A 38 22.90 25.11 -15.90
CA ASN A 38 21.79 25.06 -16.85
C ASN A 38 21.44 23.65 -17.37
N ILE A 39 22.43 22.76 -17.47
CA ILE A 39 22.22 21.36 -17.94
C ILE A 39 21.74 20.47 -16.80
N HIS A 40 22.11 20.81 -15.64
CA HIS A 40 22.06 20.10 -14.42
C HIS A 40 20.66 19.99 -13.81
N GLN A 41 19.82 21.05 -13.91
CA GLN A 41 18.47 21.03 -13.36
C GLN A 41 17.57 19.99 -14.10
N ASP A 42 17.75 19.86 -15.43
CA ASP A 42 17.00 18.86 -16.18
C ASP A 42 17.42 17.43 -15.84
N ILE A 43 18.74 17.22 -15.67
CA ILE A 43 19.28 15.91 -15.26
C ILE A 43 18.78 15.52 -13.86
N ILE A 44 18.67 16.47 -12.90
CA ILE A 44 18.12 16.19 -11.58
C ILE A 44 16.65 15.79 -11.66
N ASN A 45 15.89 16.55 -12.43
CA ASN A 45 14.45 16.33 -12.56
C ASN A 45 14.13 15.01 -13.29
N ASN A 46 15.02 14.58 -14.18
CA ASN A 46 14.89 13.39 -15.04
C ASN A 46 16.01 12.38 -14.81
N TYR A 47 16.47 12.24 -13.60
CA TYR A 47 17.64 11.49 -13.18
C TYR A 47 17.79 10.10 -13.80
N GLY A 48 16.70 9.32 -13.87
CA GLY A 48 16.68 7.97 -14.47
C GLY A 48 16.76 7.95 -15.99
N ASP A 49 16.60 9.10 -16.65
CA ASP A 49 16.54 9.20 -18.10
C ASP A 49 17.89 9.57 -18.74
N TYR A 50 18.93 9.66 -17.91
CA TYR A 50 20.27 9.98 -18.36
C TYR A 50 21.28 8.88 -18.05
N THR A 51 22.16 8.61 -18.98
CA THR A 51 23.37 7.79 -18.78
C THR A 51 24.60 8.62 -19.12
N ILE A 52 25.74 8.35 -18.50
CA ILE A 52 27.01 9.02 -18.81
C ILE A 52 27.83 8.10 -19.73
N GLN A 53 28.15 8.58 -20.93
CA GLN A 53 29.04 7.90 -21.88
C GLN A 53 30.20 8.82 -22.21
N ASP A 54 31.41 8.34 -22.01
CA ASP A 54 32.65 9.11 -22.22
C ASP A 54 32.66 10.49 -21.53
N GLY A 55 32.07 10.57 -20.33
CA GLY A 55 31.97 11.80 -19.57
C GLY A 55 30.88 12.77 -20.07
N VAL A 56 30.01 12.36 -20.98
CA VAL A 56 28.91 13.17 -21.52
C VAL A 56 27.57 12.58 -21.09
N PRO A 57 26.65 13.39 -20.52
CA PRO A 57 25.28 12.95 -20.23
C PRO A 57 24.52 12.72 -21.54
N ILE A 58 24.02 11.52 -21.74
CA ILE A 58 23.19 11.13 -22.87
C ILE A 58 21.76 10.93 -22.37
N TYR A 59 20.82 11.67 -22.96
CA TYR A 59 19.40 11.53 -22.66
C TYR A 59 18.83 10.28 -23.33
N THR A 60 18.45 9.31 -22.52
CA THR A 60 17.84 8.05 -22.95
C THR A 60 16.57 7.83 -22.11
N PRO A 61 15.46 8.49 -22.46
CA PRO A 61 14.27 8.48 -21.63
C PRO A 61 13.75 7.06 -21.44
N ILE A 62 13.55 6.70 -20.17
CA ILE A 62 12.84 5.47 -19.83
C ILE A 62 11.39 5.61 -20.32
N PRO A 63 10.88 4.68 -21.11
CA PRO A 63 9.49 4.73 -21.57
C PRO A 63 8.52 4.90 -20.39
N LEU A 64 7.52 5.75 -20.57
CA LEU A 64 6.52 6.03 -19.52
C LEU A 64 5.83 4.74 -19.04
N SER A 65 5.61 3.79 -19.93
CA SER A 65 5.06 2.47 -19.60
C SER A 65 5.90 1.72 -18.56
N VAL A 66 7.24 1.87 -18.63
CA VAL A 66 8.17 1.24 -17.66
C VAL A 66 8.14 2.00 -16.32
N LYS A 67 8.07 3.35 -16.35
CA LYS A 67 7.96 4.17 -15.13
C LYS A 67 6.64 3.96 -14.39
N LEU A 68 5.56 3.64 -15.11
CA LEU A 68 4.24 3.41 -14.53
C LEU A 68 4.16 2.11 -13.73
N ILE A 69 4.93 1.07 -14.09
CA ILE A 69 4.87 -0.22 -13.40
C ILE A 69 5.12 -0.08 -11.89
N PRO A 70 6.28 0.44 -11.43
CA PRO A 70 6.56 0.55 -10.00
C PRO A 70 5.60 1.50 -9.28
N ALA A 71 5.12 2.55 -9.95
CA ALA A 71 4.15 3.48 -9.36
C ALA A 71 2.78 2.80 -9.13
N LYS A 72 2.33 1.97 -10.08
CA LYS A 72 1.10 1.19 -9.94
C LYS A 72 1.23 0.14 -8.83
N GLU A 73 2.33 -0.60 -8.79
CA GLU A 73 2.59 -1.62 -7.78
C GLU A 73 2.61 -1.01 -6.37
N ALA A 74 3.34 0.08 -6.17
CA ALA A 74 3.41 0.77 -4.89
C ALA A 74 2.03 1.28 -4.44
N LYS A 75 1.23 1.83 -5.36
CA LYS A 75 -0.12 2.33 -5.04
C LYS A 75 -1.11 1.21 -4.75
N ILE A 76 -1.02 0.09 -5.46
CA ILE A 76 -1.82 -1.10 -5.17
C ILE A 76 -1.50 -1.65 -3.78
N GLU A 77 -0.22 -1.67 -3.40
CA GLU A 77 0.17 -2.11 -2.05
C GLU A 77 -0.32 -1.14 -0.97
N GLU A 78 -0.24 0.18 -1.20
CA GLU A 78 -0.78 1.20 -0.30
C GLU A 78 -2.27 0.98 -0.01
N ILE A 79 -3.10 0.82 -1.05
CA ILE A 79 -4.55 0.60 -0.88
C ILE A 79 -4.86 -0.79 -0.29
N ASN A 80 -4.02 -1.81 -0.54
CA ASN A 80 -4.13 -3.13 0.08
C ASN A 80 -3.94 -3.06 1.59
N LEU A 81 -2.87 -2.37 2.02
CA LEU A 81 -2.60 -2.15 3.45
C LEU A 81 -3.73 -1.36 4.12
N ALA A 82 -4.25 -0.31 3.47
CA ALA A 82 -5.35 0.49 3.98
C ALA A 82 -6.65 -0.34 4.11
N CYS A 83 -6.96 -1.17 3.10
CA CYS A 83 -8.09 -2.10 3.14
C CYS A 83 -7.99 -3.06 4.32
N ASN A 84 -6.84 -3.72 4.48
CA ASN A 84 -6.61 -4.66 5.56
C ASN A 84 -6.71 -3.98 6.94
N GLN A 85 -6.14 -2.79 7.10
CA GLN A 85 -6.25 -2.03 8.34
C GLN A 85 -7.71 -1.67 8.66
N GLU A 86 -8.49 -1.25 7.68
CA GLU A 86 -9.91 -0.92 7.89
C GLU A 86 -10.72 -2.16 8.31
N ILE A 87 -10.46 -3.33 7.70
CA ILE A 87 -11.07 -4.59 8.11
C ILE A 87 -10.70 -4.95 9.56
N LEU A 88 -9.42 -4.89 9.91
CA LEU A 88 -8.93 -5.25 11.24
C LEU A 88 -9.36 -4.27 12.34
N ASN A 89 -9.72 -3.04 12.00
CA ASN A 89 -10.22 -2.06 12.95
C ASN A 89 -11.58 -2.43 13.55
N GLY A 90 -12.31 -3.35 12.91
CA GLY A 90 -13.61 -3.80 13.38
C GLY A 90 -14.77 -3.19 12.59
N PHE A 91 -15.97 -3.64 12.91
CA PHE A 91 -17.19 -3.24 12.22
C PHE A 91 -18.34 -2.96 13.18
N LYS A 92 -19.38 -2.35 12.67
CA LYS A 92 -20.62 -2.10 13.39
C LYS A 92 -21.71 -3.04 12.91
N SER A 93 -22.55 -3.51 13.83
CA SER A 93 -23.73 -4.31 13.56
C SER A 93 -24.86 -3.94 14.50
N SER A 94 -26.07 -3.96 13.96
CA SER A 94 -27.32 -3.79 14.70
C SER A 94 -28.06 -5.12 14.93
N CYS A 95 -27.33 -6.23 14.92
CA CYS A 95 -27.90 -7.58 15.05
C CYS A 95 -28.74 -7.78 16.33
N THR A 96 -28.50 -6.99 17.36
CA THR A 96 -29.25 -7.01 18.65
C THR A 96 -30.45 -6.06 18.66
N GLY A 97 -30.67 -5.29 17.61
CA GLY A 97 -31.64 -4.20 17.55
C GLY A 97 -31.05 -2.83 17.91
N VAL A 98 -29.84 -2.81 18.46
CA VAL A 98 -29.03 -1.61 18.76
C VAL A 98 -27.68 -1.78 18.09
N GLU A 99 -27.13 -0.68 17.54
CA GLU A 99 -25.81 -0.70 16.92
C GLU A 99 -24.72 -0.85 17.98
N HIS A 100 -23.88 -1.85 17.82
CA HIS A 100 -22.68 -2.10 18.60
C HIS A 100 -21.44 -2.19 17.71
N GLU A 101 -20.28 -1.87 18.28
CA GLU A 101 -18.99 -2.02 17.61
C GLU A 101 -18.33 -3.35 18.00
N TYR A 102 -17.88 -4.11 17.01
CA TYR A 102 -17.26 -5.42 17.18
C TYR A 102 -15.80 -5.41 16.77
N LYS A 103 -14.95 -6.09 17.54
CA LYS A 103 -13.57 -6.34 17.16
C LYS A 103 -13.53 -7.29 15.96
N PHE A 104 -12.55 -7.07 15.07
CA PHE A 104 -12.43 -7.91 13.88
C PHE A 104 -10.97 -8.19 13.48
N THR A 105 -10.08 -8.30 14.47
CA THR A 105 -8.72 -8.79 14.26
C THR A 105 -8.74 -10.22 13.72
N GLU A 106 -7.64 -10.73 13.17
CA GLU A 106 -7.54 -12.10 12.65
C GLU A 106 -7.97 -13.16 13.67
N GLU A 107 -7.59 -12.97 14.94
CA GLU A 107 -8.03 -13.84 16.04
C GLU A 107 -9.56 -13.83 16.18
N TRP A 108 -10.17 -12.62 16.13
CA TRP A 108 -11.62 -12.48 16.26
C TRP A 108 -12.38 -13.05 15.07
N GLN A 109 -11.85 -12.89 13.85
CA GLN A 109 -12.40 -13.52 12.64
C GLN A 109 -12.38 -15.05 12.77
N THR A 110 -11.25 -15.62 13.24
CA THR A 110 -11.12 -17.06 13.49
C THR A 110 -12.12 -17.54 14.54
N ASN A 111 -12.26 -16.81 15.65
CA ASN A 111 -13.20 -17.15 16.71
C ASN A 111 -14.65 -17.05 16.25
N LEU A 112 -14.99 -16.03 15.45
CA LEU A 112 -16.32 -15.85 14.88
C LEU A 112 -16.70 -17.02 13.96
N ASN A 113 -15.80 -17.43 13.08
CA ASN A 113 -15.97 -18.60 12.21
C ASN A 113 -16.14 -19.89 13.01
N ARG A 114 -15.32 -20.11 14.05
CA ARG A 114 -15.43 -21.27 14.93
C ARG A 114 -16.77 -21.34 15.64
N GLN A 115 -17.23 -20.20 16.18
CA GLN A 115 -18.52 -20.14 16.87
C GLN A 115 -19.69 -20.36 15.91
N MET A 116 -19.61 -19.78 14.71
CA MET A 116 -20.63 -20.03 13.66
C MET A 116 -20.71 -21.50 13.27
N ASN A 117 -19.56 -22.16 13.09
CA ASN A 117 -19.51 -23.61 12.82
C ASN A 117 -20.12 -24.42 13.97
N SER A 118 -19.90 -24.04 15.24
CA SER A 118 -20.52 -24.69 16.38
C SER A 118 -22.06 -24.58 16.33
N LEU A 119 -22.58 -23.40 15.97
CA LEU A 119 -24.01 -23.22 15.79
C LEU A 119 -24.59 -24.08 14.65
N LEU A 120 -23.86 -24.25 13.57
CA LEU A 120 -24.31 -25.11 12.44
C LEU A 120 -24.37 -26.58 12.81
N LEU A 121 -23.48 -27.04 13.69
CA LEU A 121 -23.39 -28.44 14.11
C LEU A 121 -24.32 -28.81 15.27
N ASP A 122 -24.67 -27.82 16.11
CA ASP A 122 -25.49 -28.04 17.30
C ASP A 122 -26.65 -27.05 17.36
N ASN A 123 -27.85 -27.53 17.05
CA ASN A 123 -29.08 -26.74 17.06
C ASN A 123 -29.61 -26.45 18.49
N SER A 124 -29.05 -27.09 19.53
CA SER A 124 -29.44 -26.83 20.92
C SER A 124 -28.80 -25.55 21.50
N ILE A 125 -27.83 -24.96 20.82
CA ILE A 125 -27.20 -23.70 21.25
C ILE A 125 -28.17 -22.54 20.92
N GLU A 126 -28.83 -22.03 21.94
CA GLU A 126 -29.79 -20.92 21.81
C GLU A 126 -29.13 -19.54 22.03
N PHE A 127 -28.05 -19.49 22.82
CA PHE A 127 -27.38 -18.24 23.19
C PHE A 127 -25.88 -18.32 23.02
N VAL A 128 -25.26 -17.20 22.64
CA VAL A 128 -23.81 -17.03 22.49
C VAL A 128 -23.36 -15.80 23.25
N ASN A 129 -22.40 -15.96 24.15
CA ASN A 129 -21.71 -14.84 24.77
C ASN A 129 -20.64 -14.31 23.80
N TRP A 130 -20.77 -13.07 23.36
CA TRP A 130 -19.81 -12.46 22.45
C TRP A 130 -19.43 -11.05 22.93
N THR A 131 -18.19 -10.65 22.66
CA THR A 131 -17.66 -9.36 23.16
C THR A 131 -17.84 -8.27 22.12
N THR A 132 -18.45 -7.17 22.54
CA THR A 132 -18.47 -5.91 21.80
C THR A 132 -17.34 -5.00 22.28
N LYS A 133 -16.95 -4.00 21.50
CA LYS A 133 -15.94 -3.01 21.90
C LYS A 133 -16.48 -2.00 22.92
N ASP A 134 -17.75 -1.65 22.79
CA ASP A 134 -18.41 -0.56 23.51
C ASP A 134 -18.94 -0.98 24.90
N ILE A 135 -19.52 -2.18 25.04
CA ILE A 135 -20.16 -2.62 26.30
C ILE A 135 -19.56 -3.90 26.90
N GLY A 136 -18.57 -4.53 26.24
CA GLY A 136 -17.94 -5.76 26.70
C GLY A 136 -18.72 -7.02 26.31
N VAL A 137 -18.79 -8.02 27.21
CA VAL A 137 -19.47 -9.29 26.91
C VAL A 137 -20.97 -9.08 26.88
N PHE A 138 -21.60 -9.49 25.80
CA PHE A 138 -23.04 -9.40 25.57
C PHE A 138 -23.62 -10.74 25.09
N VAL A 139 -24.82 -11.07 25.57
CA VAL A 139 -25.51 -12.32 25.20
C VAL A 139 -26.29 -12.08 23.90
N HIS A 140 -25.96 -12.85 22.86
CA HIS A 140 -26.68 -12.88 21.61
C HIS A 140 -27.57 -14.11 21.54
N THR A 141 -28.79 -14.00 21.03
CA THR A 141 -29.53 -15.20 20.61
C THR A 141 -28.84 -15.84 19.42
N ARG A 142 -29.20 -17.07 19.12
CA ARG A 142 -28.72 -17.77 17.93
C ARG A 142 -28.90 -16.94 16.65
N GLU A 143 -30.10 -16.39 16.43
CA GLU A 143 -30.43 -15.59 15.27
C GLU A 143 -29.63 -14.29 15.22
N GLN A 144 -29.45 -13.63 16.35
CA GLN A 144 -28.62 -12.42 16.45
C GLN A 144 -27.17 -12.72 16.11
N PHE A 145 -26.63 -13.85 16.57
CA PHE A 145 -25.24 -14.21 16.25
C PHE A 145 -25.07 -14.59 14.76
N ILE A 146 -26.04 -15.30 14.18
CA ILE A 146 -26.04 -15.57 12.73
C ILE A 146 -26.07 -14.25 11.94
N LYS A 147 -26.90 -13.29 12.35
CA LYS A 147 -26.96 -11.96 11.73
C LYS A 147 -25.63 -11.21 11.90
N LEU A 148 -25.00 -11.26 13.08
CA LEU A 148 -23.69 -10.69 13.32
C LEU A 148 -22.63 -11.25 12.34
N TYR A 149 -22.65 -12.57 12.15
CA TYR A 149 -21.78 -13.23 11.19
C TYR A 149 -22.04 -12.74 9.76
N GLN A 150 -23.29 -12.66 9.32
CA GLN A 150 -23.66 -12.12 8.00
C GLN A 150 -23.18 -10.69 7.83
N ASP A 151 -23.41 -9.81 8.82
CA ASP A 151 -22.96 -8.41 8.79
C ASP A 151 -21.43 -8.32 8.65
N SER A 152 -20.71 -9.25 9.29
CA SER A 152 -19.24 -9.31 9.18
C SER A 152 -18.78 -9.68 7.77
N GLN A 153 -19.49 -10.61 7.09
CA GLN A 153 -19.18 -10.99 5.71
C GLN A 153 -19.50 -9.85 4.75
N GLU A 154 -20.68 -9.22 4.88
CA GLU A 154 -21.06 -8.04 4.09
C GLU A 154 -20.05 -6.89 4.25
N PHE A 155 -19.52 -6.69 5.47
CA PHE A 155 -18.50 -5.70 5.73
C PHE A 155 -17.19 -6.02 4.97
N ILE A 156 -16.67 -7.26 5.06
CA ILE A 156 -15.48 -7.67 4.30
C ILE A 156 -15.71 -7.48 2.80
N ASP A 157 -16.82 -7.99 2.29
CA ASP A 157 -17.13 -7.93 0.86
C ASP A 157 -17.20 -6.49 0.34
N SER A 158 -17.74 -5.58 1.15
CA SER A 158 -17.78 -4.15 0.80
C SER A 158 -16.37 -3.54 0.68
N LYS A 159 -15.44 -3.88 1.62
CA LYS A 159 -14.07 -3.38 1.59
C LYS A 159 -13.27 -4.00 0.44
N MET A 160 -13.41 -5.30 0.23
CA MET A 160 -12.76 -6.00 -0.88
C MET A 160 -13.27 -5.49 -2.23
N SER A 161 -14.57 -5.23 -2.38
CA SER A 161 -15.13 -4.64 -3.61
C SER A 161 -14.54 -3.26 -3.88
N ARG A 162 -14.41 -2.40 -2.85
CA ARG A 162 -13.74 -1.11 -2.97
C ARG A 162 -12.29 -1.27 -3.41
N TYR A 163 -11.53 -2.16 -2.76
CA TYR A 163 -10.14 -2.46 -3.13
C TYR A 163 -10.01 -2.88 -4.59
N TYR A 164 -10.83 -3.84 -5.06
CA TYR A 164 -10.75 -4.30 -6.45
C TYR A 164 -11.12 -3.22 -7.46
N ASN A 165 -12.10 -2.37 -7.15
CA ASN A 165 -12.47 -1.24 -7.99
C ASN A 165 -11.31 -0.23 -8.11
N MET A 166 -10.66 0.12 -7.00
CA MET A 166 -9.52 1.03 -7.00
C MET A 166 -8.31 0.42 -7.70
N LYS A 167 -8.03 -0.88 -7.49
CA LYS A 167 -6.98 -1.60 -8.19
C LYS A 167 -7.20 -1.59 -9.70
N ALA A 168 -8.44 -1.76 -10.18
CA ALA A 168 -8.78 -1.66 -11.59
C ALA A 168 -8.54 -0.24 -12.12
N GLN A 169 -8.90 0.82 -11.36
CA GLN A 169 -8.63 2.20 -11.73
C GLN A 169 -7.12 2.44 -11.88
N ILE A 170 -6.31 2.06 -10.87
CA ILE A 170 -4.84 2.19 -10.91
C ILE A 170 -4.25 1.46 -12.12
N THR A 171 -4.72 0.24 -12.40
CA THR A 171 -4.24 -0.56 -13.53
C THR A 171 -4.48 0.16 -14.85
N ASN A 172 -5.60 0.86 -15.00
CA ASN A 172 -5.99 1.57 -16.21
C ASN A 172 -5.36 2.97 -16.35
N CYS A 173 -4.74 3.54 -15.30
CA CYS A 173 -4.07 4.83 -15.37
C CYS A 173 -2.96 4.84 -16.43
N GLN A 174 -2.86 5.95 -17.17
CA GLN A 174 -1.87 6.15 -18.23
C GLN A 174 -0.77 7.13 -17.83
N ASN A 175 -0.88 7.77 -16.68
CA ASN A 175 0.14 8.68 -16.13
C ASN A 175 0.25 8.54 -14.62
N ILE A 176 1.35 9.05 -14.06
CA ILE A 176 1.67 8.92 -12.61
C ILE A 176 0.77 9.82 -11.77
N ASP A 177 0.37 10.97 -12.28
CA ASP A 177 -0.43 11.93 -11.50
C ASP A 177 -1.84 11.40 -11.26
N ASP A 178 -2.45 10.73 -12.23
CA ASP A 178 -3.74 10.05 -12.04
C ASP A 178 -3.64 8.95 -10.98
N ILE A 179 -2.53 8.20 -10.95
CA ILE A 179 -2.30 7.16 -9.91
C ILE A 179 -2.26 7.79 -8.51
N ARG A 180 -1.60 8.94 -8.35
CA ARG A 180 -1.48 9.66 -7.07
C ARG A 180 -2.81 10.16 -6.53
N LEU A 181 -3.77 10.46 -7.40
CA LEU A 181 -5.10 10.96 -7.01
C LEU A 181 -6.01 9.87 -6.44
N ILE A 182 -5.72 8.58 -6.67
CA ILE A 182 -6.50 7.48 -6.14
C ILE A 182 -6.12 7.27 -4.67
N ASN A 183 -7.06 7.46 -3.77
CA ASN A 183 -6.85 7.30 -2.34
C ASN A 183 -7.94 6.42 -1.72
N TRP A 184 -7.53 5.63 -0.74
CA TRP A 184 -8.42 4.74 0.04
C TRP A 184 -9.49 5.49 0.81
#